data_0853df29405cb8fb12c1be280eaad33e
#
_entry.id   0853df29405cb8fb12c1be280eaad33e
#
_cell.length_a   1.000
_cell.length_b   1.000
_cell.length_c   1.000
_cell.angle_alpha   90.00
_cell.angle_beta   90.00
_cell.angle_gamma   90.00
#
_symmetry.space_group_name_H-M   'P 1'
#
loop_
_entity.id
_entity.type
_entity.pdbx_description
1 polymer ?
#
loop_
_entity_poly.entity_id
_entity_poly.type
_entity_poly.pdbx_seq_one_letter_code
_entity_poly.pdbx_strand_id
1 'polypeptide(L)'
;MRAFGLGVLCLCLSACAMWRPAPPAAPEKLNWETHRAALAALAGFTLEGRVAIKRDSEGGSLKLRWQEAVTTTDLRLRAPLGQGGFQLARNPDGVTLTTADGQRHTAASFETLMQTHLKWTFPVDGARYWVRGIPDPGARIDHLALDAQGRLSDLAQSGWRISVLAYQDAGGYTLPSRLLLTAGKVQIRLVIDRWELNHA
;
A
#
# COMPACT_ATOMS: atom_id res chain seq x y z
N MET A 1 27.98 -4.21 -89.54
CA MET A 1 26.86 -3.31 -89.18
C MET A 1 26.42 -3.69 -87.77
N ARG A 2 26.70 -2.93 -86.94
CA ARG A 2 26.45 -2.26 -85.67
C ARG A 2 25.12 -2.67 -85.05
N ALA A 3 25.15 -3.31 -83.91
CA ALA A 3 24.03 -3.39 -82.98
C ALA A 3 24.54 -3.11 -81.54
N PHE A 4 23.98 -2.02 -81.01
CA PHE A 4 24.18 -1.48 -79.69
C PHE A 4 23.41 -2.33 -78.68
N GLY A 5 24.07 -2.90 -77.66
CA GLY A 5 23.43 -3.52 -76.55
C GLY A 5 23.44 -2.57 -75.36
N LEU A 6 22.25 -2.11 -74.98
CA LEU A 6 22.02 -1.22 -73.85
C LEU A 6 21.83 -2.05 -72.54
N GLY A 7 22.86 -2.04 -71.69
CA GLY A 7 22.79 -2.71 -70.40
C GLY A 7 22.01 -1.87 -69.38
N VAL A 8 20.90 -2.41 -68.93
CA VAL A 8 20.09 -1.81 -67.80
C VAL A 8 20.70 -2.32 -66.49
N LEU A 9 21.36 -1.40 -65.81
CA LEU A 9 21.88 -1.63 -64.43
C LEU A 9 20.76 -1.41 -63.44
N CYS A 10 20.11 -2.49 -62.94
CA CYS A 10 19.14 -2.42 -61.83
C CYS A 10 19.87 -2.16 -60.48
N LEU A 11 19.81 -0.96 -59.98
CA LEU A 11 20.16 -0.64 -58.59
C LEU A 11 19.08 -1.16 -57.67
N CYS A 12 19.28 -2.27 -57.05
CA CYS A 12 18.52 -2.75 -55.89
C CYS A 12 18.90 -1.93 -54.67
N LEU A 13 18.18 -0.86 -54.39
CA LEU A 13 18.24 -0.14 -53.12
C LEU A 13 17.54 -1.00 -52.06
N SER A 14 18.33 -1.78 -51.31
CA SER A 14 17.90 -2.53 -50.12
C SER A 14 17.57 -1.51 -49.03
N ALA A 15 16.30 -1.10 -48.92
CA ALA A 15 15.79 -0.36 -47.79
C ALA A 15 15.75 -1.31 -46.55
N CYS A 16 16.79 -1.31 -45.74
CA CYS A 16 16.72 -1.86 -44.38
C CYS A 16 15.75 -0.99 -43.58
N ALA A 17 14.49 -1.35 -43.59
CA ALA A 17 13.51 -0.82 -42.65
C ALA A 17 13.96 -1.32 -41.26
N MET A 18 14.62 -0.43 -40.50
CA MET A 18 14.88 -0.67 -39.09
C MET A 18 13.52 -0.82 -38.39
N TRP A 19 13.15 -2.06 -38.08
CA TRP A 19 12.03 -2.34 -37.19
C TRP A 19 12.39 -1.80 -35.81
N ARG A 20 11.95 -0.62 -35.49
CA ARG A 20 11.90 -0.12 -34.12
C ARG A 20 10.75 -0.84 -33.43
N PRO A 21 10.99 -1.65 -32.39
CA PRO A 21 9.89 -2.17 -31.58
C PRO A 21 9.07 -0.99 -31.10
N ALA A 22 7.75 -1.08 -31.22
CA ALA A 22 6.86 -0.08 -30.66
C ALA A 22 7.18 0.09 -29.17
N PRO A 23 7.26 1.32 -28.64
CA PRO A 23 7.41 1.51 -27.21
C PRO A 23 6.30 0.74 -26.49
N PRO A 24 6.59 0.10 -25.35
CA PRO A 24 5.59 -0.61 -24.56
C PRO A 24 4.40 0.33 -24.35
N ALA A 25 3.18 -0.17 -24.59
CA ALA A 25 1.98 0.60 -24.38
C ALA A 25 1.99 1.16 -22.96
N ALA A 26 1.68 2.44 -22.81
CA ALA A 26 1.54 3.05 -21.50
C ALA A 26 0.51 2.23 -20.69
N PRO A 27 0.75 1.94 -19.40
CA PRO A 27 -0.20 1.17 -18.60
C PRO A 27 -1.57 1.84 -18.66
N GLU A 28 -2.59 1.02 -18.88
CA GLU A 28 -3.97 1.51 -18.96
C GLU A 28 -4.35 2.21 -17.66
N LYS A 29 -4.93 3.40 -17.78
CA LYS A 29 -5.35 4.19 -16.63
C LYS A 29 -6.55 3.50 -15.97
N LEU A 30 -6.42 3.18 -14.69
CA LEU A 30 -7.49 2.61 -13.90
C LEU A 30 -8.65 3.59 -13.75
N ASN A 31 -9.87 3.09 -13.81
CA ASN A 31 -11.02 3.86 -13.35
C ASN A 31 -11.02 3.84 -11.82
N TRP A 32 -10.82 5.01 -11.21
CA TRP A 32 -10.72 5.16 -9.75
C TRP A 32 -11.91 4.55 -9.00
N GLU A 33 -13.13 4.85 -9.44
CA GLU A 33 -14.33 4.37 -8.73
C GLU A 33 -14.44 2.85 -8.78
N THR A 34 -14.18 2.24 -9.93
CA THR A 34 -14.17 0.78 -10.09
C THR A 34 -13.06 0.15 -9.26
N HIS A 35 -11.85 0.72 -9.31
CA HIS A 35 -10.70 0.24 -8.54
C HIS A 35 -10.96 0.34 -7.02
N ARG A 36 -11.43 1.49 -6.56
CA ARG A 36 -11.79 1.72 -5.16
C ARG A 36 -12.87 0.74 -4.68
N ALA A 37 -13.93 0.54 -5.47
CA ALA A 37 -15.00 -0.39 -5.13
C ALA A 37 -14.50 -1.83 -5.03
N ALA A 38 -13.67 -2.28 -5.96
CA ALA A 38 -13.07 -3.61 -5.94
C ALA A 38 -12.20 -3.84 -4.68
N LEU A 39 -11.37 -2.86 -4.32
CA LEU A 39 -10.55 -2.94 -3.10
C LEU A 39 -11.39 -2.85 -1.82
N ALA A 40 -12.48 -2.10 -1.82
CA ALA A 40 -13.40 -2.03 -0.68
C ALA A 40 -14.14 -3.35 -0.45
N ALA A 41 -14.44 -4.10 -1.51
CA ALA A 41 -15.14 -5.38 -1.46
C ALA A 41 -14.29 -6.57 -0.98
N LEU A 42 -12.97 -6.39 -0.82
CA LEU A 42 -12.11 -7.45 -0.28
C LEU A 42 -12.56 -7.83 1.14
N ALA A 43 -12.85 -9.11 1.36
CA ALA A 43 -13.29 -9.64 2.66
C ALA A 43 -12.21 -9.56 3.75
N GLY A 44 -10.94 -9.53 3.34
CA GLY A 44 -9.82 -9.40 4.24
C GLY A 44 -8.49 -9.48 3.51
N PHE A 45 -7.43 -9.31 4.28
CA PHE A 45 -6.06 -9.43 3.79
C PHE A 45 -5.09 -9.86 4.88
N THR A 46 -3.96 -10.41 4.48
CA THR A 46 -2.75 -10.45 5.28
C THR A 46 -1.69 -9.64 4.56
N LEU A 47 -1.05 -8.72 5.26
CA LEU A 47 0.16 -8.06 4.77
C LEU A 47 1.33 -8.33 5.70
N GLU A 48 2.51 -8.49 5.11
CA GLU A 48 3.77 -8.61 5.81
C GLU A 48 4.75 -7.56 5.29
N GLY A 49 5.55 -7.00 6.20
CA GLY A 49 6.46 -5.96 5.82
C GLY A 49 7.23 -5.36 7.01
N ARG A 50 7.62 -4.12 6.84
CA ARG A 50 8.38 -3.35 7.82
C ARG A 50 7.77 -1.99 7.99
N VAL A 51 7.72 -1.55 9.23
CA VAL A 51 7.27 -0.21 9.59
C VAL A 51 8.37 0.52 10.33
N ALA A 52 8.69 1.73 9.91
CA ALA A 52 9.53 2.64 10.66
C ALA A 52 8.63 3.74 11.23
N ILE A 53 8.65 3.89 12.54
CA ILE A 53 7.88 4.91 13.27
C ILE A 53 8.89 5.91 13.81
N LYS A 54 8.67 7.18 13.52
CA LYS A 54 9.44 8.30 14.09
C LYS A 54 8.46 9.24 14.78
N ARG A 55 8.80 9.61 16.02
CA ARG A 55 8.08 10.59 16.82
C ARG A 55 9.11 11.53 17.47
N ASP A 56 9.04 12.79 17.14
CA ASP A 56 10.08 13.78 17.51
C ASP A 56 11.48 13.30 17.08
N SER A 57 12.39 13.11 18.04
CA SER A 57 13.74 12.58 17.83
C SER A 57 13.85 11.07 18.00
N GLU A 58 12.83 10.43 18.53
CA GLU A 58 12.81 8.98 18.77
C GLU A 58 12.24 8.23 17.58
N GLY A 59 12.75 7.05 17.31
CA GLY A 59 12.25 6.23 16.23
C GLY A 59 12.80 4.82 16.23
N GLY A 60 12.10 3.94 15.55
CA GLY A 60 12.48 2.54 15.44
C GLY A 60 11.86 1.88 14.21
N SER A 61 12.44 0.74 13.83
CA SER A 61 11.94 -0.10 12.75
C SER A 61 11.49 -1.43 13.31
N LEU A 62 10.30 -1.87 12.91
CA LEU A 62 9.64 -3.08 13.38
C LEU A 62 9.23 -3.95 12.19
N LYS A 63 9.25 -5.25 12.34
CA LYS A 63 8.57 -6.17 11.44
C LYS A 63 7.07 -6.07 11.70
N LEU A 64 6.30 -5.99 10.63
CA LEU A 64 4.84 -5.93 10.65
C LEU A 64 4.25 -7.18 10.04
N ARG A 65 3.28 -7.77 10.71
CA ARG A 65 2.28 -8.67 10.15
C ARG A 65 0.90 -8.17 10.54
N TRP A 66 0.05 -7.93 9.57
CA TRP A 66 -1.32 -7.48 9.79
C TRP A 66 -2.28 -8.40 9.05
N GLN A 67 -3.14 -9.05 9.80
CA GLN A 67 -4.24 -9.85 9.29
C GLN A 67 -5.54 -9.10 9.58
N GLU A 68 -6.32 -8.88 8.56
CA GLU A 68 -7.61 -8.20 8.62
C GLU A 68 -8.67 -9.10 8.01
N ALA A 69 -9.80 -9.24 8.68
CA ALA A 69 -10.99 -9.89 8.17
C ALA A 69 -12.22 -9.04 8.56
N VAL A 70 -13.40 -9.46 8.14
CA VAL A 70 -14.64 -8.69 8.34
C VAL A 70 -14.86 -8.32 9.82
N THR A 71 -14.61 -9.25 10.75
CA THR A 71 -14.88 -9.07 12.19
C THR A 71 -13.63 -9.14 13.06
N THR A 72 -12.48 -9.43 12.49
CA THR A 72 -11.24 -9.62 13.25
C THR A 72 -10.08 -8.82 12.70
N THR A 73 -9.25 -8.32 13.58
CA THR A 73 -7.98 -7.66 13.27
C THR A 73 -6.89 -8.29 14.12
N ASP A 74 -5.75 -8.64 13.54
CA ASP A 74 -4.54 -9.05 14.26
C ASP A 74 -3.35 -8.31 13.65
N LEU A 75 -2.87 -7.29 14.35
CA LEU A 75 -1.74 -6.46 13.95
C LEU A 75 -0.58 -6.71 14.91
N ARG A 76 0.50 -7.31 14.42
CA ARG A 76 1.71 -7.63 15.19
C ARG A 76 2.89 -6.81 14.72
N LEU A 77 3.49 -6.12 15.67
CA LEU A 77 4.72 -5.37 15.50
C LEU A 77 5.82 -6.00 16.36
N ARG A 78 6.95 -6.35 15.74
CA ARG A 78 8.08 -6.98 16.45
C ARG A 78 9.39 -6.26 16.13
N ALA A 79 10.12 -5.90 17.16
CA ALA A 79 11.47 -5.35 17.01
C ALA A 79 12.44 -6.40 16.42
N PRO A 80 13.49 -5.97 15.72
CA PRO A 80 14.59 -6.84 15.35
C PRO A 80 15.15 -7.55 16.60
N LEU A 81 15.59 -8.78 16.43
CA LEU A 81 16.14 -9.63 17.50
C LEU A 81 15.13 -9.99 18.62
N GLY A 82 13.83 -9.78 18.41
CA GLY A 82 12.79 -10.18 19.34
C GLY A 82 12.70 -9.33 20.63
N GLN A 83 13.47 -8.24 20.73
CA GLN A 83 13.45 -7.35 21.88
C GLN A 83 12.43 -6.24 21.70
N GLY A 84 11.19 -6.48 22.15
CA GLY A 84 10.11 -5.51 22.12
C GLY A 84 9.13 -5.73 20.98
N GLY A 85 8.06 -4.94 21.03
CA GLY A 85 6.94 -5.02 20.10
C GLY A 85 5.61 -5.10 20.83
N PHE A 86 4.53 -5.23 20.07
CA PHE A 86 3.20 -5.42 20.64
C PHE A 86 2.27 -6.05 19.59
N GLN A 87 1.16 -6.57 20.07
CA GLN A 87 0.06 -7.07 19.24
C GLN A 87 -1.22 -6.31 19.59
N LEU A 88 -1.90 -5.82 18.56
CA LEU A 88 -3.26 -5.32 18.66
C LEU A 88 -4.19 -6.34 18.02
N ALA A 89 -5.19 -6.78 18.74
CA ALA A 89 -6.17 -7.73 18.25
C ALA A 89 -7.60 -7.24 18.49
N ARG A 90 -8.48 -7.46 17.52
CA ARG A 90 -9.92 -7.32 17.66
C ARG A 90 -10.57 -8.65 17.35
N ASN A 91 -11.57 -8.98 18.14
CA ASN A 91 -12.50 -10.08 17.91
C ASN A 91 -13.91 -9.62 18.33
N PRO A 92 -14.95 -10.44 18.22
CA PRO A 92 -16.31 -10.07 18.65
C PRO A 92 -16.43 -9.64 20.12
N ASP A 93 -15.50 -10.09 20.99
CA ASP A 93 -15.51 -9.78 22.43
C ASP A 93 -14.87 -8.41 22.75
N GLY A 94 -14.17 -7.79 21.81
CA GLY A 94 -13.55 -6.48 22.00
C GLY A 94 -12.13 -6.36 21.43
N VAL A 95 -11.39 -5.36 21.90
CA VAL A 95 -10.02 -5.08 21.47
C VAL A 95 -9.02 -5.34 22.60
N THR A 96 -7.86 -5.88 22.23
CA THR A 96 -6.80 -6.27 23.15
C THR A 96 -5.46 -5.75 22.65
N LEU A 97 -4.64 -5.23 23.56
CA LEU A 97 -3.21 -5.00 23.38
C LEU A 97 -2.44 -6.06 24.17
N THR A 98 -1.52 -6.76 23.53
CA THR A 98 -0.54 -7.61 24.20
C THR A 98 0.84 -6.98 24.04
N THR A 99 1.50 -6.65 25.13
CA THR A 99 2.85 -6.06 25.17
C THR A 99 3.93 -7.12 25.05
N ALA A 100 5.19 -6.70 24.85
CA ALA A 100 6.32 -7.62 24.65
C ALA A 100 6.58 -8.55 25.83
N ASP A 101 6.28 -8.10 27.06
CA ASP A 101 6.35 -8.88 28.30
C ASP A 101 5.15 -9.83 28.52
N GLY A 102 4.22 -9.87 27.55
CA GLY A 102 3.05 -10.75 27.57
C GLY A 102 1.85 -10.21 28.35
N GLN A 103 1.92 -8.99 28.88
CA GLN A 103 0.76 -8.40 29.56
C GLN A 103 -0.36 -8.14 28.57
N ARG A 104 -1.59 -8.39 28.99
CA ARG A 104 -2.81 -8.16 28.20
C ARG A 104 -3.64 -7.05 28.80
N HIS A 105 -4.05 -6.13 27.93
CA HIS A 105 -4.93 -5.02 28.26
C HIS A 105 -6.10 -5.00 27.31
N THR A 106 -7.31 -4.74 27.81
CA THR A 106 -8.54 -4.64 27.01
C THR A 106 -9.15 -3.25 27.12
N ALA A 107 -9.78 -2.77 26.07
CA ALA A 107 -10.53 -1.52 26.08
C ALA A 107 -11.62 -1.52 24.98
N ALA A 108 -12.36 -0.42 24.88
CA ALA A 108 -13.39 -0.24 23.87
C ALA A 108 -12.81 0.02 22.46
N SER A 109 -11.59 0.60 22.36
CA SER A 109 -10.96 0.91 21.07
C SER A 109 -9.44 0.72 21.08
N PHE A 110 -8.85 0.57 19.89
CA PHE A 110 -7.40 0.52 19.73
C PHE A 110 -6.74 1.82 20.18
N GLU A 111 -7.35 2.97 19.91
CA GLU A 111 -6.83 4.28 20.26
C GLU A 111 -6.69 4.41 21.79
N THR A 112 -7.69 3.95 22.54
CA THR A 112 -7.65 3.95 24.01
C THR A 112 -6.50 3.10 24.54
N LEU A 113 -6.33 1.87 24.00
CA LEU A 113 -5.21 0.99 24.39
C LEU A 113 -3.86 1.62 24.08
N MET A 114 -3.70 2.16 22.87
CA MET A 114 -2.45 2.78 22.44
C MET A 114 -2.14 4.02 23.25
N GLN A 115 -3.12 4.91 23.48
CA GLN A 115 -2.91 6.11 24.30
C GLN A 115 -2.50 5.77 25.72
N THR A 116 -3.16 4.79 26.33
CA THR A 116 -2.92 4.40 27.73
C THR A 116 -1.57 3.72 27.91
N HIS A 117 -1.22 2.77 27.04
CA HIS A 117 -0.08 1.88 27.24
C HIS A 117 1.14 2.22 26.37
N LEU A 118 0.92 2.78 25.16
CA LEU A 118 2.01 3.12 24.22
C LEU A 118 2.30 4.62 24.18
N LYS A 119 1.45 5.47 24.80
CA LYS A 119 1.58 6.95 24.86
C LYS A 119 1.54 7.64 23.49
N TRP A 120 0.95 7.01 22.49
CA TRP A 120 0.63 7.58 21.17
C TRP A 120 -0.58 6.86 20.59
N THR A 121 -1.19 7.42 19.56
CA THR A 121 -2.36 6.84 18.90
C THR A 121 -2.15 6.72 17.40
N PHE A 122 -2.77 5.71 16.82
CA PHE A 122 -2.87 5.50 15.40
C PHE A 122 -4.27 4.95 15.08
N PRO A 123 -4.98 5.49 14.09
CA PRO A 123 -6.34 5.06 13.77
C PRO A 123 -6.30 3.75 12.97
N VAL A 124 -6.16 2.63 13.68
CA VAL A 124 -6.06 1.29 13.06
C VAL A 124 -7.26 1.01 12.16
N ASP A 125 -8.45 1.44 12.59
CA ASP A 125 -9.70 1.23 11.85
C ASP A 125 -9.75 1.97 10.51
N GLY A 126 -9.25 3.19 10.46
CA GLY A 126 -9.10 3.93 9.19
C GLY A 126 -7.95 3.40 8.35
N ALA A 127 -6.85 3.06 9.00
CA ALA A 127 -5.64 2.62 8.33
C ALA A 127 -5.81 1.32 7.53
N ARG A 128 -6.74 0.43 7.92
CA ARG A 128 -7.06 -0.77 7.12
C ARG A 128 -7.53 -0.46 5.70
N TYR A 129 -8.10 0.73 5.48
CA TYR A 129 -8.46 1.23 4.15
C TYR A 129 -7.25 1.88 3.47
N TRP A 130 -6.50 2.70 4.20
CA TRP A 130 -5.34 3.44 3.66
C TRP A 130 -4.24 2.52 3.14
N VAL A 131 -3.96 1.42 3.85
CA VAL A 131 -2.97 0.44 3.38
C VAL A 131 -3.38 -0.23 2.08
N ARG A 132 -4.68 -0.33 1.78
CA ARG A 132 -5.21 -0.80 0.50
C ARG A 132 -5.22 0.26 -0.60
N GLY A 133 -4.86 1.51 -0.29
CA GLY A 133 -4.86 2.63 -1.24
C GLY A 133 -6.25 3.23 -1.47
N ILE A 134 -7.13 3.15 -0.50
CA ILE A 134 -8.47 3.74 -0.54
C ILE A 134 -8.76 4.53 0.74
N PRO A 135 -9.63 5.56 0.69
CA PRO A 135 -10.06 6.28 1.89
C PRO A 135 -10.97 5.43 2.77
N ASP A 136 -10.95 5.70 4.07
CA ASP A 136 -11.94 5.19 5.02
C ASP A 136 -13.32 5.78 4.69
N PRO A 137 -14.33 4.95 4.40
CA PRO A 137 -15.66 5.45 4.06
C PRO A 137 -16.40 6.09 5.25
N GLY A 138 -15.98 5.80 6.49
CA GLY A 138 -16.56 6.34 7.71
C GLY A 138 -16.05 7.74 8.10
N ALA A 139 -15.04 8.27 7.41
CA ALA A 139 -14.43 9.53 7.75
C ALA A 139 -14.44 10.53 6.59
N ARG A 140 -14.49 11.83 6.91
CA ARG A 140 -14.45 12.88 5.89
C ARG A 140 -13.10 12.89 5.18
N ILE A 141 -13.13 13.06 3.87
CA ILE A 141 -11.94 13.27 3.04
C ILE A 141 -11.67 14.77 3.00
N ASP A 142 -10.51 15.21 3.49
CA ASP A 142 -10.08 16.61 3.45
C ASP A 142 -9.30 16.92 2.18
N HIS A 143 -8.55 15.91 1.65
CA HIS A 143 -7.84 15.98 0.38
C HIS A 143 -7.71 14.59 -0.23
N LEU A 144 -7.80 14.50 -1.57
CA LEU A 144 -7.53 13.29 -2.33
C LEU A 144 -6.91 13.65 -3.67
N ALA A 145 -5.79 13.01 -3.99
CA ALA A 145 -5.16 13.10 -5.30
C ALA A 145 -4.88 11.70 -5.85
N LEU A 146 -4.95 11.59 -7.16
CA LEU A 146 -4.66 10.35 -7.90
C LEU A 146 -3.36 10.53 -8.70
N ASP A 147 -2.66 9.44 -8.92
CA ASP A 147 -1.52 9.40 -9.83
C ASP A 147 -1.97 9.33 -11.31
N ALA A 148 -1.00 9.33 -12.21
CA ALA A 148 -1.26 9.28 -13.66
C ALA A 148 -1.98 7.99 -14.10
N GLN A 149 -1.90 6.92 -13.28
CA GLN A 149 -2.56 5.64 -13.50
C GLN A 149 -3.96 5.57 -12.88
N GLY A 150 -4.43 6.63 -12.21
CA GLY A 150 -5.75 6.68 -11.59
C GLY A 150 -5.82 6.00 -10.22
N ARG A 151 -4.66 5.79 -9.54
CA ARG A 151 -4.57 5.21 -8.19
C ARG A 151 -4.37 6.33 -7.17
N LEU A 152 -4.70 6.06 -5.91
CA LEU A 152 -4.47 7.02 -4.83
C LEU A 152 -2.97 7.38 -4.73
N SER A 153 -2.65 8.66 -4.79
CA SER A 153 -1.27 9.15 -4.55
C SER A 153 -1.14 9.88 -3.21
N ASP A 154 -2.15 10.67 -2.86
CA ASP A 154 -2.15 11.45 -1.61
C ASP A 154 -3.57 11.54 -1.05
N LEU A 155 -3.69 11.41 0.27
CA LEU A 155 -4.96 11.49 0.99
C LEU A 155 -4.74 12.26 2.30
N ALA A 156 -5.64 13.19 2.62
CA ALA A 156 -5.74 13.75 3.97
C ALA A 156 -7.09 13.34 4.57
N GLN A 157 -7.03 12.65 5.72
CA GLN A 157 -8.22 12.13 6.40
C GLN A 157 -7.93 11.90 7.89
N SER A 158 -8.88 12.22 8.75
CA SER A 158 -8.77 12.00 10.21
C SER A 158 -7.51 12.62 10.84
N GLY A 159 -7.05 13.76 10.32
CA GLY A 159 -5.82 14.43 10.79
C GLY A 159 -4.52 13.79 10.32
N TRP A 160 -4.58 12.76 9.48
CA TRP A 160 -3.43 12.10 8.86
C TRP A 160 -3.29 12.52 7.40
N ARG A 161 -2.05 12.63 6.94
CA ARG A 161 -1.69 12.65 5.54
C ARG A 161 -1.07 11.32 5.16
N ILE A 162 -1.60 10.71 4.13
CA ILE A 162 -1.19 9.42 3.60
C ILE A 162 -0.69 9.62 2.18
N SER A 163 0.59 9.36 1.92
CA SER A 163 1.17 9.39 0.58
C SER A 163 1.53 7.98 0.15
N VAL A 164 1.00 7.52 -0.96
CA VAL A 164 1.34 6.21 -1.55
C VAL A 164 2.52 6.41 -2.50
N LEU A 165 3.66 5.88 -2.11
CA LEU A 165 4.95 6.11 -2.81
C LEU A 165 5.23 5.05 -3.88
N ALA A 166 4.64 3.86 -3.75
CA ALA A 166 4.78 2.79 -4.73
C ALA A 166 3.63 1.79 -4.61
N TYR A 167 3.38 1.08 -5.69
CA TYR A 167 2.38 0.03 -5.83
C TYR A 167 3.03 -1.28 -6.26
N GLN A 168 2.34 -2.39 -6.07
CA GLN A 168 2.68 -3.73 -6.55
C GLN A 168 1.40 -4.48 -6.91
N ASP A 169 1.52 -5.47 -7.78
CA ASP A 169 0.40 -6.35 -8.12
C ASP A 169 0.37 -7.55 -7.16
N ALA A 170 -0.82 -7.85 -6.65
CA ALA A 170 -1.05 -8.98 -5.78
C ALA A 170 -2.49 -9.50 -5.95
N GLY A 171 -2.66 -10.80 -6.21
CA GLY A 171 -3.97 -11.43 -6.32
C GLY A 171 -4.90 -10.81 -7.36
N GLY A 172 -4.38 -10.24 -8.45
CA GLY A 172 -5.15 -9.55 -9.49
C GLY A 172 -5.51 -8.10 -9.16
N TYR A 173 -5.02 -7.56 -8.06
CA TYR A 173 -5.20 -6.17 -7.66
C TYR A 173 -3.86 -5.42 -7.64
N THR A 174 -3.91 -4.13 -7.95
CA THR A 174 -2.78 -3.22 -7.74
C THR A 174 -2.89 -2.57 -6.37
N LEU A 175 -2.00 -2.92 -5.45
CA LEU A 175 -2.02 -2.53 -4.04
C LEU A 175 -0.78 -1.73 -3.66
N PRO A 176 -0.85 -0.83 -2.67
CA PRO A 176 0.33 -0.13 -2.19
C PRO A 176 1.44 -1.07 -1.72
N SER A 177 2.68 -0.73 -2.03
CA SER A 177 3.88 -1.40 -1.52
C SER A 177 4.73 -0.50 -0.62
N ARG A 178 4.60 0.83 -0.76
CA ARG A 178 5.26 1.80 0.10
C ARG A 178 4.35 2.97 0.41
N LEU A 179 4.19 3.27 1.69
CA LEU A 179 3.40 4.39 2.17
C LEU A 179 4.19 5.24 3.16
N LEU A 180 3.86 6.53 3.16
CA LEU A 180 4.28 7.48 4.17
C LEU A 180 3.01 8.06 4.80
N LEU A 181 2.89 7.93 6.12
CA LEU A 181 1.78 8.49 6.89
C LEU A 181 2.34 9.50 7.88
N THR A 182 1.73 10.67 7.97
CA THR A 182 2.20 11.74 8.87
C THR A 182 1.03 12.39 9.59
N ALA A 183 1.22 12.68 10.87
CA ALA A 183 0.29 13.47 11.68
C ALA A 183 1.08 14.22 12.76
N GLY A 184 1.05 15.55 12.74
CA GLY A 184 1.85 16.37 13.65
C GLY A 184 3.32 15.98 13.59
N LYS A 185 3.86 15.51 14.73
CA LYS A 185 5.26 15.06 14.86
C LYS A 185 5.47 13.57 14.60
N VAL A 186 4.42 12.82 14.30
CA VAL A 186 4.49 11.39 14.02
C VAL A 186 4.67 11.17 12.52
N GLN A 187 5.64 10.34 12.17
CA GLN A 187 5.87 9.86 10.82
C GLN A 187 5.96 8.33 10.83
N ILE A 188 5.20 7.70 9.96
CA ILE A 188 5.19 6.24 9.78
C ILE A 188 5.54 5.95 8.32
N ARG A 189 6.62 5.19 8.11
CA ARG A 189 6.99 4.64 6.79
C ARG A 189 6.67 3.17 6.78
N LEU A 190 5.81 2.76 5.89
CA LEU A 190 5.43 1.37 5.71
C LEU A 190 5.98 0.85 4.38
N VAL A 191 6.68 -0.28 4.44
CA VAL A 191 7.10 -1.07 3.29
C VAL A 191 6.41 -2.41 3.38
N ILE A 192 5.57 -2.75 2.41
CA ILE A 192 4.83 -3.99 2.35
C ILE A 192 5.58 -4.91 1.38
N ASP A 193 6.11 -5.98 1.93
CA ASP A 193 6.90 -6.96 1.16
C ASP A 193 5.99 -8.02 0.52
N ARG A 194 4.83 -8.34 1.16
CA ARG A 194 3.89 -9.35 0.68
C ARG A 194 2.44 -9.03 1.05
N TRP A 195 1.54 -9.32 0.12
CA TRP A 195 0.09 -9.36 0.29
C TRP A 195 -0.45 -10.77 0.08
N GLU A 196 -1.39 -11.18 0.90
CA GLU A 196 -2.27 -12.33 0.70
C GLU A 196 -3.70 -11.82 0.85
N LEU A 197 -4.55 -12.04 -0.16
CA LEU A 197 -5.91 -11.51 -0.19
C LEU A 197 -6.91 -12.62 0.08
N ASN A 198 -7.88 -12.33 0.95
CA ASN A 198 -9.01 -13.21 1.21
C ASN A 198 -10.17 -12.73 0.33
N HIS A 199 -10.58 -13.57 -0.61
CA HIS A 199 -11.78 -13.34 -1.40
C HIS A 199 -13.00 -13.77 -0.58
N ALA A 200 -14.13 -13.06 -0.75
CA ALA A 200 -15.40 -13.39 -0.15
C ALA A 200 -15.99 -14.65 -0.77
#